data_3762baa73181a1028088a004d568f62e
#
_entry.id   3762baa73181a1028088a004d568f62e
#
_cell.length_a   1.000
_cell.length_b   1.000
_cell.length_c   1.000
_cell.angle_alpha   90.00
_cell.angle_beta   90.00
_cell.angle_gamma   90.00
#
_symmetry.space_group_name_H-M   'P 1'
#
loop_
_entity.id
_entity.type
_entity.pdbx_description
1 polymer ?
#
loop_
_entity_poly.entity_id
_entity_poly.type
_entity_poly.pdbx_seq_one_letter_code
_entity_poly.pdbx_strand_id
1 'polypeptide(L)'
;MRPPEKRILGYGTKIEIKTATVDGVQIEYWRAVQMYATSYSPCRSGGDRCYNGTSSGKKLAKGMVGLRYSWYLNMGGQPLYIPGYGYATVEDVCGGCIGKPWIDLGYSDDDWEQWSSWVTVYFLTPVPSNILYVLE
;
A
#
# COMPACT_ATOMS: atom_id res chain seq x y z
N MET A 1 4.60 5.00 27.07
CA MET A 1 5.24 5.22 27.15
C MET A 1 5.57 5.10 26.79
N ARG A 2 4.88 4.86 26.42
CA ARG A 2 5.28 4.94 26.18
C ARG A 2 5.24 4.48 25.86
N PRO A 3 4.84 4.35 25.58
CA PRO A 3 5.09 4.28 25.42
C PRO A 3 5.25 3.93 25.12
N PRO A 4 4.86 3.80 24.71
CA PRO A 4 5.34 3.88 24.59
C PRO A 4 5.65 3.72 24.27
N GLU A 5 5.29 3.65 23.92
CA GLU A 5 5.87 3.73 23.82
C GLU A 5 6.08 3.11 23.44
N LYS A 6 5.91 2.76 22.94
CA LYS A 6 6.31 2.49 22.74
C LYS A 6 6.64 1.89 22.26
N ARG A 7 6.38 1.54 21.78
CA ARG A 7 6.80 1.17 21.47
C ARG A 7 7.36 0.85 20.89
N ILE A 8 7.23 0.83 20.45
CA ILE A 8 7.73 0.70 20.15
C ILE A 8 8.22 0.17 20.03
N LEU A 9 7.95 -0.01 20.01
CA LEU A 9 8.48 -0.33 20.21
C LEU A 9 9.08 -0.57 20.57
N GLY A 10 8.83 -0.50 20.94
CA GLY A 10 9.37 -0.32 21.48
C GLY A 10 9.81 -0.35 21.64
N TYR A 11 9.44 -0.62 22.29
CA TYR A 11 10.08 -0.17 22.55
C TYR A 11 11.07 0.47 22.08
N GLY A 12 11.00 1.05 22.29
CA GLY A 12 12.08 1.90 21.90
C GLY A 12 12.75 1.52 20.58
N THR A 13 12.01 0.89 19.73
CA THR A 13 12.51 0.46 18.43
C THR A 13 12.64 1.66 17.50
N LYS A 14 13.82 1.83 16.93
CA LYS A 14 14.06 2.88 15.95
C LYS A 14 13.74 2.38 14.55
N ILE A 15 13.16 3.24 13.74
CA ILE A 15 12.98 2.97 12.33
C ILE A 15 14.24 3.38 11.59
N GLU A 16 14.81 2.45 10.86
CA GLU A 16 15.98 2.72 10.03
C GLU A 16 15.55 2.97 8.60
N ILE A 17 16.03 4.04 8.02
CA ILE A 17 15.79 4.33 6.62
C ILE A 17 16.84 3.58 5.81
N LYS A 18 16.37 2.76 4.88
CA LYS A 18 17.22 1.94 4.03
C LYS A 18 17.07 2.35 2.58
N THR A 19 18.06 2.00 1.78
CA THR A 19 17.99 2.22 0.34
C THR A 19 18.11 0.89 -0.39
N ALA A 20 17.51 0.82 -1.56
CA ALA A 20 17.60 -0.35 -2.42
C ALA A 20 17.43 0.09 -3.86
N THR A 21 17.94 -0.72 -4.79
CA THR A 21 17.67 -0.53 -6.21
C THR A 21 16.69 -1.62 -6.63
N VAL A 22 15.50 -1.21 -7.07
CA VAL A 22 14.43 -2.12 -7.44
C VAL A 22 13.96 -1.73 -8.83
N ASP A 23 13.91 -2.69 -9.75
CA ASP A 23 13.57 -2.42 -11.17
C ASP A 23 14.44 -1.32 -11.78
N GLY A 24 15.70 -1.21 -11.35
CA GLY A 24 16.60 -0.17 -11.82
C GLY A 24 16.38 1.19 -11.18
N VAL A 25 15.47 1.31 -10.23
CA VAL A 25 15.13 2.55 -9.54
C VAL A 25 15.69 2.51 -8.12
N GLN A 26 16.41 3.55 -7.73
CA GLN A 26 16.88 3.66 -6.35
C GLN A 26 15.79 4.24 -5.49
N ILE A 27 15.43 3.53 -4.41
CA ILE A 27 14.37 3.94 -3.50
C ILE A 27 14.89 4.04 -2.08
N GLU A 28 14.19 4.85 -1.28
CA GLU A 28 14.45 5.01 0.14
C GLU A 28 13.20 4.58 0.89
N TYR A 29 13.33 3.59 1.76
CA TYR A 29 12.18 3.00 2.42
C TYR A 29 12.43 2.77 3.90
N TRP A 30 11.34 2.73 4.67
CA TRP A 30 11.42 2.48 6.11
C TRP A 30 10.92 1.09 6.49
N ARG A 31 10.23 0.41 5.58
CA ARG A 31 9.71 -0.93 5.82
C ARG A 31 9.48 -1.65 4.50
N ALA A 32 9.67 -2.96 4.53
CA ALA A 32 9.35 -3.82 3.39
C ALA A 32 8.51 -4.98 3.90
N VAL A 33 7.39 -5.25 3.24
CA VAL A 33 6.41 -6.26 3.68
C VAL A 33 6.04 -7.13 2.49
N GLN A 34 6.04 -8.45 2.70
CA GLN A 34 5.49 -9.38 1.71
C GLN A 34 3.98 -9.29 1.74
N MET A 35 3.37 -8.97 0.61
CA MET A 35 1.93 -8.83 0.50
C MET A 35 1.41 -9.59 -0.71
N TYR A 36 0.20 -10.13 -0.57
CA TYR A 36 -0.47 -10.76 -1.70
C TYR A 36 -1.08 -9.67 -2.57
N ALA A 37 -0.71 -9.64 -3.83
CA ALA A 37 -1.14 -8.58 -4.75
C ALA A 37 -2.21 -9.08 -5.71
N THR A 38 -3.30 -8.34 -5.77
CA THR A 38 -4.33 -8.47 -6.80
C THR A 38 -4.42 -7.14 -7.52
N SER A 39 -5.28 -7.05 -8.53
CA SER A 39 -5.40 -5.81 -9.30
C SER A 39 -6.85 -5.51 -9.61
N TYR A 40 -7.15 -4.25 -9.84
CA TYR A 40 -8.50 -3.81 -10.17
C TYR A 40 -8.43 -2.55 -11.04
N SER A 41 -9.56 -2.25 -11.69
CA SER A 41 -9.72 -1.05 -12.50
C SER A 41 -11.17 -0.59 -12.37
N PRO A 42 -11.56 0.56 -12.93
CA PRO A 42 -12.94 1.04 -12.79
C PRO A 42 -13.99 0.00 -13.16
N CYS A 43 -13.77 -0.76 -14.21
CA CYS A 43 -14.74 -1.79 -14.66
C CYS A 43 -14.39 -3.18 -14.18
N ARG A 44 -13.35 -3.34 -13.35
CA ARG A 44 -12.88 -4.62 -12.81
C ARG A 44 -12.70 -4.51 -11.31
N SER A 45 -13.76 -4.04 -10.64
CA SER A 45 -13.74 -3.82 -9.19
C SER A 45 -14.70 -4.73 -8.45
N GLY A 46 -15.20 -5.74 -9.13
CA GLY A 46 -16.23 -6.63 -8.57
C GLY A 46 -17.61 -5.98 -8.63
N GLY A 47 -18.52 -6.56 -9.37
CA GLY A 47 -19.86 -6.04 -9.56
C GLY A 47 -20.13 -5.70 -11.01
N ASP A 48 -21.30 -5.16 -11.26
CA ASP A 48 -21.81 -4.97 -12.62
C ASP A 48 -21.52 -3.59 -13.19
N ARG A 49 -20.89 -2.73 -12.41
CA ARG A 49 -20.73 -1.32 -12.77
C ARG A 49 -19.27 -0.93 -12.70
N CYS A 50 -18.95 0.14 -13.42
CA CYS A 50 -17.62 0.74 -13.37
C CYS A 50 -17.60 1.83 -12.32
N TYR A 51 -16.56 1.85 -11.49
CA TYR A 51 -16.39 2.83 -10.41
C TYR A 51 -15.09 3.56 -10.62
N ASN A 52 -15.15 4.84 -10.96
CA ASN A 52 -13.97 5.65 -11.24
C ASN A 52 -13.32 6.26 -10.01
N GLY A 53 -14.06 6.41 -8.92
CA GLY A 53 -13.58 7.10 -7.74
C GLY A 53 -12.88 6.19 -6.78
N THR A 54 -11.88 6.72 -6.08
CA THR A 54 -11.24 6.04 -4.96
C THR A 54 -11.75 6.61 -3.66
N SER A 55 -11.42 5.94 -2.54
CA SER A 55 -11.83 6.40 -1.21
C SER A 55 -11.23 7.77 -0.87
N SER A 56 -10.09 8.11 -1.46
CA SER A 56 -9.47 9.43 -1.27
C SER A 56 -10.12 10.53 -2.10
N GLY A 57 -11.04 10.18 -3.00
CA GLY A 57 -11.72 11.14 -3.86
C GLY A 57 -11.06 11.35 -5.21
N LYS A 58 -9.98 10.65 -5.50
CA LYS A 58 -9.28 10.77 -6.78
C LYS A 58 -9.86 9.80 -7.80
N LYS A 59 -9.68 10.13 -9.07
CA LYS A 59 -10.04 9.22 -10.15
C LYS A 59 -9.06 8.05 -10.18
N LEU A 60 -9.57 6.84 -10.21
CA LEU A 60 -8.74 5.65 -10.19
C LEU A 60 -7.87 5.55 -11.43
N ALA A 61 -6.58 5.35 -11.21
CA ALA A 61 -5.59 5.18 -12.26
C ALA A 61 -4.41 4.38 -11.70
N LYS A 62 -3.54 3.91 -12.59
CA LYS A 62 -2.33 3.23 -12.15
C LYS A 62 -1.52 4.13 -11.23
N GLY A 63 -0.99 3.55 -10.16
CA GLY A 63 -0.28 4.29 -9.12
C GLY A 63 -1.11 4.50 -7.87
N MET A 64 -2.36 4.06 -7.87
CA MET A 64 -3.25 4.13 -6.71
C MET A 64 -3.56 2.71 -6.26
N VAL A 65 -3.41 2.44 -4.96
CA VAL A 65 -3.61 1.08 -4.44
C VAL A 65 -4.60 1.09 -3.30
N GLY A 66 -5.25 -0.06 -3.08
CA GLY A 66 -6.18 -0.26 -2.00
C GLY A 66 -5.64 -1.19 -0.94
N LEU A 67 -5.94 -0.88 0.31
CA LEU A 67 -5.61 -1.70 1.47
C LEU A 67 -6.88 -1.88 2.30
N ARG A 68 -6.83 -2.84 3.24
CA ARG A 68 -7.94 -3.00 4.17
C ARG A 68 -8.23 -1.69 4.90
N TYR A 69 -9.47 -1.51 5.33
CA TYR A 69 -9.92 -0.25 5.90
C TYR A 69 -9.07 0.21 7.09
N SER A 70 -8.73 -0.71 7.99
CA SER A 70 -7.95 -0.35 9.18
C SER A 70 -6.56 0.19 8.83
N TRP A 71 -5.95 -0.32 7.79
CA TRP A 71 -4.66 0.18 7.32
C TRP A 71 -4.82 1.49 6.56
N TYR A 72 -5.88 1.59 5.75
CA TYR A 72 -6.14 2.82 5.00
C TYR A 72 -6.29 4.03 5.92
N LEU A 73 -6.99 3.84 7.05
CA LEU A 73 -7.19 4.94 8.01
C LEU A 73 -5.87 5.51 8.52
N ASN A 74 -4.85 4.68 8.62
CA ASN A 74 -3.55 5.08 9.16
C ASN A 74 -2.54 5.45 8.08
N MET A 75 -2.75 5.00 6.87
CA MET A 75 -1.75 5.12 5.81
C MET A 75 -2.26 5.78 4.54
N GLY A 76 -3.42 6.44 4.57
CA GLY A 76 -3.89 7.14 3.38
C GLY A 76 -2.82 8.10 2.87
N GLY A 77 -2.49 8.02 1.58
CA GLY A 77 -1.46 8.84 0.96
C GLY A 77 -0.04 8.32 1.12
N GLN A 78 0.17 7.20 1.82
CA GLN A 78 1.49 6.62 2.02
C GLN A 78 2.13 6.25 0.68
N PRO A 79 3.34 6.76 0.36
CA PRO A 79 4.00 6.37 -0.87
C PRO A 79 4.63 4.98 -0.75
N LEU A 80 4.53 4.22 -1.82
CA LEU A 80 5.02 2.84 -1.91
C LEU A 80 5.81 2.65 -3.19
N TYR A 81 6.63 1.59 -3.22
CA TYR A 81 7.19 1.07 -4.46
C TYR A 81 6.95 -0.44 -4.50
N ILE A 82 6.42 -0.92 -5.60
CA ILE A 82 6.08 -2.33 -5.78
C ILE A 82 6.79 -2.84 -7.03
N PRO A 83 7.71 -3.83 -6.89
CA PRO A 83 8.42 -4.36 -8.05
C PRO A 83 7.46 -4.84 -9.12
N GLY A 84 7.72 -4.44 -10.36
CA GLY A 84 6.88 -4.78 -11.49
C GLY A 84 5.68 -3.88 -11.69
N TYR A 85 5.29 -3.11 -10.66
CA TYR A 85 4.18 -2.16 -10.74
C TYR A 85 4.68 -0.71 -10.75
N GLY A 86 5.59 -0.37 -9.84
CA GLY A 86 6.19 0.96 -9.76
C GLY A 86 5.78 1.74 -8.53
N TYR A 87 5.90 3.06 -8.61
CA TYR A 87 5.50 3.96 -7.53
C TYR A 87 3.99 3.95 -7.34
N ALA A 88 3.57 4.05 -6.09
CA ALA A 88 2.15 4.03 -5.75
C ALA A 88 1.89 4.86 -4.51
N THR A 89 0.62 5.24 -4.32
CA THR A 89 0.15 5.83 -3.06
C THR A 89 -1.11 5.10 -2.63
N VAL A 90 -1.31 5.05 -1.32
CA VAL A 90 -2.50 4.41 -0.74
C VAL A 90 -3.66 5.38 -0.86
N GLU A 91 -4.59 5.09 -1.76
CA GLU A 91 -5.70 6.00 -2.07
C GLU A 91 -7.07 5.36 -1.90
N ASP A 92 -7.12 4.04 -1.68
CA ASP A 92 -8.40 3.35 -1.71
C ASP A 92 -8.50 2.30 -0.61
N VAL A 93 -9.74 1.89 -0.35
CA VAL A 93 -10.06 0.82 0.59
C VAL A 93 -10.38 -0.44 -0.21
N CYS A 94 -9.75 -1.54 0.17
CA CYS A 94 -10.09 -2.85 -0.36
C CYS A 94 -10.84 -3.61 0.73
N GLY A 95 -12.16 -3.64 0.66
CA GLY A 95 -12.99 -4.25 1.69
C GLY A 95 -12.80 -5.75 1.82
N GLY A 96 -12.40 -6.43 0.74
CA GLY A 96 -12.15 -7.86 0.75
C GLY A 96 -10.72 -8.27 1.08
N CYS A 97 -9.82 -7.30 1.29
CA CYS A 97 -8.40 -7.59 1.48
C CYS A 97 -8.08 -7.90 2.94
N ILE A 98 -8.70 -8.95 3.48
CA ILE A 98 -8.52 -9.35 4.88
C ILE A 98 -8.06 -10.80 4.93
N GLY A 99 -7.56 -11.23 6.09
CA GLY A 99 -7.09 -12.59 6.32
C GLY A 99 -5.62 -12.82 6.00
N LYS A 100 -4.97 -11.90 5.31
CA LYS A 100 -3.53 -11.93 5.00
C LYS A 100 -3.11 -10.51 4.63
N PRO A 101 -1.80 -10.23 4.62
CA PRO A 101 -1.34 -8.94 4.10
C PRO A 101 -1.66 -8.88 2.61
N TRP A 102 -2.56 -7.99 2.22
CA TRP A 102 -3.15 -7.98 0.88
C TRP A 102 -3.19 -6.56 0.36
N ILE A 103 -2.75 -6.37 -0.89
CA ILE A 103 -2.77 -5.08 -1.56
C ILE A 103 -3.46 -5.25 -2.91
N ASP A 104 -4.32 -4.29 -3.25
CA ASP A 104 -5.03 -4.31 -4.52
C ASP A 104 -4.47 -3.19 -5.38
N LEU A 105 -3.85 -3.56 -6.50
CA LEU A 105 -3.12 -2.63 -7.35
C LEU A 105 -4.08 -2.00 -8.36
N GLY A 106 -4.20 -0.68 -8.31
CA GLY A 106 -5.13 0.05 -9.16
C GLY A 106 -4.57 0.32 -10.54
N TYR A 107 -5.48 0.31 -11.51
CA TYR A 107 -5.18 0.60 -12.92
C TYR A 107 -6.33 1.39 -13.51
N SER A 108 -6.12 1.99 -14.68
CA SER A 108 -7.24 2.35 -15.53
C SER A 108 -7.64 1.11 -16.33
N ASP A 109 -8.82 1.14 -16.97
CA ASP A 109 -9.26 -0.03 -17.75
C ASP A 109 -8.34 -0.28 -18.95
N ASP A 110 -7.71 0.77 -19.45
CA ASP A 110 -6.87 0.69 -20.66
C ASP A 110 -5.53 0.01 -20.40
N ASP A 111 -4.98 0.12 -19.20
CA ASP A 111 -3.66 -0.42 -18.87
C ASP A 111 -3.72 -1.55 -17.85
N TRP A 112 -4.89 -2.07 -17.56
CA TRP A 112 -5.07 -3.09 -16.54
C TRP A 112 -4.25 -4.34 -16.83
N GLU A 113 -3.57 -4.83 -15.79
CA GLU A 113 -2.84 -6.10 -15.79
C GLU A 113 -3.31 -6.94 -14.62
N GLN A 114 -3.39 -8.23 -14.83
CA GLN A 114 -3.82 -9.14 -13.77
C GLN A 114 -2.67 -9.45 -12.82
N TRP A 115 -2.95 -9.33 -11.53
CA TRP A 115 -2.03 -9.71 -10.47
C TRP A 115 -2.68 -10.75 -9.57
N SER A 116 -1.91 -11.76 -9.17
CA SER A 116 -2.35 -12.80 -8.26
C SER A 116 -1.11 -13.49 -7.71
N SER A 117 -0.28 -12.75 -6.98
CA SER A 117 1.00 -13.28 -6.50
C SER A 117 1.49 -12.48 -5.30
N TRP A 118 2.39 -13.08 -4.54
CA TRP A 118 3.07 -12.39 -3.44
C TRP A 118 4.17 -11.52 -4.00
N VAL A 119 4.32 -10.36 -3.40
CA VAL A 119 5.31 -9.38 -3.83
C VAL A 119 5.82 -8.61 -2.62
N THR A 120 7.04 -8.10 -2.69
CA THR A 120 7.56 -7.23 -1.64
C THR A 120 7.08 -5.81 -1.90
N VAL A 121 6.41 -5.23 -0.92
CA VAL A 121 5.96 -3.83 -1.00
C VAL A 121 6.88 -2.99 -0.13
N TYR A 122 7.50 -1.98 -0.73
CA TYR A 122 8.41 -1.08 -0.02
C TYR A 122 7.65 0.19 0.38
N PHE A 123 7.69 0.49 1.68
CA PHE A 123 7.03 1.67 2.23
C PHE A 123 8.04 2.80 2.24
N LEU A 124 7.81 3.79 1.40
CA LEU A 124 8.76 4.88 1.16
C LEU A 124 8.63 5.96 2.23
N THR A 125 9.70 6.74 2.40
CA THR A 125 9.68 7.89 3.30
C THR A 125 8.70 8.95 2.80
N PRO A 126 8.09 9.74 3.69
CA PRO A 126 8.37 9.84 5.13
C PRO A 126 7.71 8.75 5.96
N VAL A 127 8.24 8.53 7.16
CA VAL A 127 7.68 7.54 8.11
C VAL A 127 6.42 8.12 8.74
N PRO A 128 5.30 7.38 8.72
CA PRO A 128 4.07 7.90 9.35
C PRO A 128 4.21 7.99 10.87
N SER A 129 3.49 8.93 11.46
CA SER A 129 3.59 9.19 12.89
C SER A 129 2.99 8.09 13.76
N ASN A 130 2.08 7.30 13.20
CA ASN A 130 1.37 6.26 13.95
C ASN A 130 1.80 4.86 13.53
N ILE A 131 3.08 4.70 13.25
CA ILE A 131 3.63 3.46 12.68
C ILE A 131 3.33 2.22 13.52
N LEU A 132 3.16 2.38 14.82
CA LEU A 132 2.90 1.24 15.70
C LEU A 132 1.59 0.52 15.39
N TYR A 133 0.68 1.19 14.71
CA TYR A 133 -0.63 0.64 14.40
C TYR A 133 -0.80 0.19 12.95
N VAL A 134 0.18 0.46 12.11
CA VAL A 134 0.07 0.07 10.70
C VAL A 134 0.59 -1.35 10.52
N LEU A 135 -0.02 -2.10 9.64
CA LEU A 135 0.41 -3.43 9.23
C LEU A 135 0.29 -4.50 10.34
N GLU A 136 -0.59 -4.28 11.28
CA GLU A 136 -0.88 -5.27 12.30
C GLU A 136 -2.13 -6.07 12.01
#